data_b6a6f138043893a42f9be8e22a73160e
#
_entry.id   b6a6f138043893a42f9be8e22a73160e
#
_cell.length_a   1.000
_cell.length_b   1.000
_cell.length_c   1.000
_cell.angle_alpha   90.00
_cell.angle_beta   90.00
_cell.angle_gamma   90.00
#
_symmetry.space_group_name_H-M   'P 1'
#
loop_
_entity.id
_entity.type
_entity.pdbx_description
1 polymer ?
#
loop_
_entity_poly.entity_id
_entity_poly.type
_entity_poly.pdbx_seq_one_letter_code
_entity_poly.pdbx_strand_id
1 'polypeptide(L)'
;MQADLADSYRNAVQKRTNLEPADWAKKHVRLFRSTDANTFRPEYTPWWPEPMREIRDNANKVICVTTPVGSGKSTMIEAMVCNILDGDPGPMLITGQTDEDIRDWAETGLWPSLKACEPIQNRLPTARGQWRKM
;
A
#
# COMPACT_ATOMS: atom_id res chain seq x y z
N MET A 1 -17.01 10.28 -24.55
CA MET A 1 -17.76 10.33 -23.27
C MET A 1 -18.33 8.98 -22.85
N GLN A 2 -18.98 8.21 -23.72
CA GLN A 2 -19.49 6.86 -23.35
C GLN A 2 -18.39 5.80 -23.13
N ALA A 3 -17.27 5.85 -23.88
CA ALA A 3 -16.15 4.93 -23.70
C ALA A 3 -15.43 5.14 -22.34
N ASP A 4 -15.36 6.39 -21.88
CA ASP A 4 -14.72 6.76 -20.62
C ASP A 4 -15.49 6.26 -19.39
N LEU A 5 -16.83 6.30 -19.44
CA LEU A 5 -17.71 5.75 -18.40
C LEU A 5 -17.67 4.21 -18.32
N ALA A 6 -17.62 3.53 -19.46
CA ALA A 6 -17.54 2.08 -19.51
C ALA A 6 -16.20 1.57 -18.98
N ASP A 7 -15.10 2.26 -19.29
CA ASP A 7 -13.76 1.92 -18.81
C ASP A 7 -13.60 2.27 -17.32
N SER A 8 -14.18 3.38 -16.86
CA SER A 8 -14.25 3.72 -15.43
C SER A 8 -15.08 2.70 -14.64
N TYR A 9 -16.20 2.26 -15.18
CA TYR A 9 -17.03 1.22 -14.57
C TYR A 9 -16.34 -0.14 -14.56
N ARG A 10 -15.66 -0.50 -15.65
CA ARG A 10 -14.89 -1.75 -15.78
C ARG A 10 -13.73 -1.78 -14.78
N ASN A 11 -13.05 -0.65 -14.57
CA ASN A 11 -11.98 -0.50 -13.58
C ASN A 11 -12.51 -0.54 -12.14
N ALA A 12 -13.70 -0.01 -11.87
CA ALA A 12 -14.34 -0.04 -10.56
C ALA A 12 -14.86 -1.44 -10.19
N VAL A 13 -15.22 -2.25 -11.18
CA VAL A 13 -15.74 -3.63 -11.01
C VAL A 13 -14.63 -4.69 -11.17
N GLN A 14 -13.38 -4.28 -11.37
CA GLN A 14 -12.28 -5.25 -11.43
C GLN A 14 -12.24 -6.09 -10.16
N LYS A 15 -12.32 -7.40 -10.40
CA LYS A 15 -12.33 -8.45 -9.37
C LYS A 15 -11.26 -8.20 -8.33
N ARG A 16 -11.66 -8.10 -7.06
CA ARG A 16 -10.73 -8.12 -5.92
C ARG A 16 -9.77 -9.30 -6.08
N THR A 17 -8.51 -9.05 -5.93
CA THR A 17 -7.50 -10.09 -5.93
C THR A 17 -7.76 -11.03 -4.75
N ASN A 18 -7.98 -12.32 -5.00
CA ASN A 18 -8.12 -13.32 -3.94
C ASN A 18 -6.79 -13.72 -3.29
N LEU A 19 -5.69 -13.04 -3.65
CA LEU A 19 -4.39 -13.30 -3.04
C LEU A 19 -4.36 -12.81 -1.60
N GLU A 20 -3.72 -13.59 -0.74
CA GLU A 20 -3.36 -13.14 0.60
C GLU A 20 -2.53 -11.85 0.52
N PRO A 21 -2.67 -10.88 1.46
CA PRO A 21 -1.99 -9.60 1.38
C PRO A 21 -0.46 -9.70 1.24
N ALA A 22 0.16 -10.66 1.93
CA ALA A 22 1.60 -10.89 1.86
C ALA A 22 2.03 -11.42 0.47
N ASP A 23 1.27 -12.33 -0.13
CA ASP A 23 1.52 -12.87 -1.46
C ASP A 23 1.29 -11.80 -2.54
N TRP A 24 0.25 -11.00 -2.37
CA TRP A 24 -0.02 -9.86 -3.22
C TRP A 24 1.14 -8.84 -3.16
N ALA A 25 1.61 -8.52 -1.95
CA ALA A 25 2.74 -7.61 -1.76
C ALA A 25 4.03 -8.15 -2.38
N LYS A 26 4.32 -9.45 -2.23
CA LYS A 26 5.45 -10.12 -2.87
C LYS A 26 5.44 -9.95 -4.40
N LYS A 27 4.28 -10.02 -5.00
CA LYS A 27 4.10 -9.89 -6.45
C LYS A 27 4.22 -8.45 -6.95
N HIS A 28 3.62 -7.49 -6.24
CA HIS A 28 3.37 -6.15 -6.76
C HIS A 28 4.17 -5.03 -6.11
N VAL A 29 4.61 -5.20 -4.84
CA VAL A 29 5.32 -4.15 -4.12
C VAL A 29 6.81 -4.18 -4.43
N ARG A 30 7.37 -3.01 -4.75
CA ARG A 30 8.80 -2.81 -4.97
C ARG A 30 9.40 -2.00 -3.83
N LEU A 31 10.50 -2.48 -3.27
CA LEU A 31 11.19 -1.85 -2.15
C LEU A 31 12.34 -0.98 -2.67
N PHE A 32 12.28 0.32 -2.41
CA PHE A 32 13.32 1.26 -2.84
C PHE A 32 14.47 1.40 -1.85
N ARG A 33 14.25 0.97 -0.61
CA ARG A 33 15.23 1.11 0.48
C ARG A 33 16.07 -0.14 0.72
N SER A 34 15.80 -1.23 0.02
CA SER A 34 16.55 -2.49 0.17
C SER A 34 17.62 -2.63 -0.90
N THR A 35 18.85 -2.88 -0.48
CA THR A 35 19.98 -3.13 -1.38
C THR A 35 19.95 -4.50 -2.04
N ASP A 36 19.29 -5.48 -1.43
CA ASP A 36 19.39 -6.89 -1.86
C ASP A 36 18.11 -7.48 -2.47
N ALA A 37 16.98 -6.82 -2.32
CA ALA A 37 15.74 -7.32 -2.90
C ALA A 37 14.79 -6.15 -3.23
N ASN A 38 14.51 -5.97 -4.52
CA ASN A 38 13.57 -4.96 -4.99
C ASN A 38 12.10 -5.36 -4.74
N THR A 39 11.83 -6.47 -4.08
CA THR A 39 10.47 -6.98 -3.84
C THR A 39 10.24 -7.27 -2.37
N PHE A 40 8.99 -7.10 -1.93
CA PHE A 40 8.57 -7.55 -0.61
C PHE A 40 8.72 -9.08 -0.51
N ARG A 41 9.40 -9.55 0.53
CA ARG A 41 9.66 -10.98 0.75
C ARG A 41 9.16 -11.38 2.14
N PRO A 42 7.97 -11.97 2.25
CA PRO A 42 7.42 -12.41 3.53
C PRO A 42 8.30 -13.48 4.20
N GLU A 43 9.13 -14.19 3.45
CA GLU A 43 10.07 -15.19 3.99
C GLU A 43 11.14 -14.57 4.92
N TYR A 44 11.51 -13.30 4.68
CA TYR A 44 12.45 -12.58 5.55
C TYR A 44 11.80 -11.91 6.75
N THR A 45 10.47 -11.78 6.70
CA THR A 45 9.67 -11.14 7.75
C THR A 45 8.45 -12.00 8.07
N PRO A 46 8.65 -13.22 8.59
CA PRO A 46 7.56 -14.20 8.75
C PRO A 46 6.49 -13.80 9.77
N TRP A 47 6.72 -12.74 10.52
CA TRP A 47 5.77 -12.17 11.48
C TRP A 47 4.76 -11.19 10.86
N TRP A 48 4.91 -10.77 9.60
CA TRP A 48 4.01 -9.81 8.95
C TRP A 48 2.77 -10.41 8.28
N PRO A 49 2.79 -11.61 7.68
CA PRO A 49 1.64 -12.14 6.96
C PRO A 49 0.36 -12.21 7.79
N GLU A 50 0.44 -12.58 9.07
CA GLU A 50 -0.72 -12.64 9.95
C GLU A 50 -1.31 -11.26 10.24
N PRO A 51 -0.58 -10.24 10.73
CA PRO A 51 -1.11 -8.89 10.88
C PRO A 51 -1.68 -8.30 9.59
N MET A 52 -1.05 -8.55 8.45
CA MET A 52 -1.54 -8.06 7.15
C MET A 52 -2.91 -8.68 6.79
N ARG A 53 -3.11 -9.95 7.10
CA ARG A 53 -4.40 -10.63 6.91
C ARG A 53 -5.47 -10.03 7.81
N GLU A 54 -5.17 -9.85 9.09
CA GLU A 54 -6.09 -9.27 10.07
C GLU A 54 -6.52 -7.84 9.70
N ILE A 55 -5.60 -7.04 9.15
CA ILE A 55 -5.92 -5.69 8.65
C ILE A 55 -6.91 -5.76 7.49
N ARG A 56 -6.74 -6.72 6.58
CA ARG A 56 -7.62 -6.85 5.41
C ARG A 56 -9.00 -7.38 5.75
N ASP A 57 -9.09 -8.29 6.69
CA ASP A 57 -10.34 -9.02 6.99
C ASP A 57 -11.35 -8.16 7.77
N ASN A 58 -10.96 -6.99 8.25
CA ASN A 58 -11.81 -6.06 9.00
C ASN A 58 -12.55 -6.69 10.20
N ALA A 59 -12.11 -7.86 10.64
CA ALA A 59 -12.69 -8.54 11.79
C ALA A 59 -12.34 -7.83 13.11
N ASN A 60 -11.18 -7.22 13.14
CA ASN A 60 -10.66 -6.52 14.32
C ASN A 60 -10.80 -5.01 14.17
N LYS A 61 -11.34 -4.35 15.19
CA LYS A 61 -11.45 -2.88 15.21
C LYS A 61 -10.12 -2.19 15.52
N VAL A 62 -9.24 -2.87 16.23
CA VAL A 62 -7.93 -2.37 16.64
C VAL A 62 -6.92 -3.49 16.51
N ILE A 63 -5.82 -3.20 15.84
CA ILE A 63 -4.67 -4.11 15.73
C ILE A 63 -3.45 -3.36 16.24
N CYS A 64 -2.87 -3.84 17.35
CA CYS A 64 -1.65 -3.28 17.93
C CYS A 64 -0.46 -4.16 17.59
N VAL A 65 0.56 -3.56 16.97
CA VAL A 65 1.77 -4.27 16.60
C VAL A 65 2.98 -3.63 17.26
N THR A 66 3.66 -4.38 18.11
CA THR A 66 4.90 -3.97 18.78
C THR A 66 6.05 -4.79 18.25
N THR A 67 7.01 -4.15 17.62
CA THR A 67 8.18 -4.82 17.03
C THR A 67 9.43 -3.94 17.17
N PRO A 68 10.62 -4.54 17.20
CA PRO A 68 11.87 -3.78 17.27
C PRO A 68 12.10 -2.88 16.04
N VAL A 69 13.04 -1.97 16.17
CA VAL A 69 13.52 -1.15 15.05
C VAL A 69 14.13 -2.06 13.98
N GLY A 70 13.92 -1.74 12.70
CA GLY A 70 14.44 -2.54 11.59
C GLY A 70 13.62 -3.78 11.22
N SER A 71 12.50 -4.05 11.89
CA SER A 71 11.63 -5.20 11.61
C SER A 71 10.77 -5.08 10.33
N GLY A 72 10.88 -3.98 9.58
CA GLY A 72 10.12 -3.76 8.35
C GLY A 72 8.71 -3.17 8.55
N LYS A 73 8.44 -2.50 9.68
CA LYS A 73 7.12 -1.88 9.97
C LYS A 73 6.64 -0.94 8.87
N SER A 74 7.48 0.03 8.49
CA SER A 74 7.13 1.02 7.47
C SER A 74 6.86 0.37 6.11
N THR A 75 7.68 -0.61 5.75
CA THR A 75 7.51 -1.39 4.52
C THR A 75 6.19 -2.17 4.52
N MET A 76 5.83 -2.76 5.65
CA MET A 76 4.54 -3.46 5.81
C MET A 76 3.36 -2.48 5.64
N ILE A 77 3.43 -1.30 6.26
CA ILE A 77 2.39 -0.26 6.13
C ILE A 77 2.27 0.19 4.67
N GLU A 78 3.39 0.48 4.00
CA GLU A 78 3.42 0.84 2.58
C GLU A 78 2.78 -0.26 1.70
N ALA A 79 3.11 -1.52 1.95
CA ALA A 79 2.54 -2.65 1.24
C ALA A 79 1.03 -2.79 1.49
N MET A 80 0.55 -2.57 2.72
CA MET A 80 -0.87 -2.62 3.04
C MET A 80 -1.65 -1.47 2.43
N VAL A 81 -1.10 -0.25 2.41
CA VAL A 81 -1.72 0.88 1.71
C VAL A 81 -1.91 0.55 0.23
N CYS A 82 -0.89 0.02 -0.43
CA CYS A 82 -1.00 -0.40 -1.83
C CYS A 82 -2.04 -1.51 -2.01
N ASN A 83 -2.07 -2.52 -1.14
CA ASN A 83 -3.01 -3.63 -1.22
C ASN A 83 -4.47 -3.18 -1.04
N ILE A 84 -4.74 -2.28 -0.07
CA ILE A 84 -6.07 -1.72 0.17
C ILE A 84 -6.52 -0.87 -1.02
N LEU A 85 -5.64 -0.03 -1.56
CA LEU A 85 -5.96 0.81 -2.72
C LEU A 85 -6.27 -0.03 -3.99
N ASP A 86 -5.66 -1.20 -4.13
CA ASP A 86 -5.96 -2.11 -5.23
C ASP A 86 -7.25 -2.90 -5.01
N GLY A 87 -7.43 -3.44 -3.81
CA GLY A 87 -8.51 -4.40 -3.51
C GLY A 87 -9.83 -3.76 -3.09
N ASP A 88 -9.80 -2.81 -2.17
CA ASP A 88 -10.99 -2.18 -1.58
C ASP A 88 -10.69 -0.73 -1.18
N PRO A 89 -10.54 0.18 -2.16
CA PRO A 89 -10.15 1.55 -1.90
C PRO A 89 -11.20 2.29 -1.06
N GLY A 90 -10.74 2.91 0.01
CA GLY A 90 -11.56 3.70 0.93
C GLY A 90 -10.75 4.83 1.56
N PRO A 91 -11.39 5.70 2.35
CA PRO A 91 -10.69 6.74 3.07
C PRO A 91 -9.71 6.12 4.09
N MET A 92 -8.45 6.56 4.05
CA MET A 92 -7.42 6.15 4.99
C MET A 92 -6.81 7.36 5.67
N LEU A 93 -6.57 7.26 6.97
CA LEU A 93 -5.84 8.25 7.75
C LEU A 93 -4.57 7.59 8.31
N ILE A 94 -3.42 8.16 7.99
CA ILE A 94 -2.13 7.74 8.51
C ILE A 94 -1.56 8.87 9.34
N THR A 95 -1.21 8.58 10.59
CA THR A 95 -0.66 9.55 11.53
C THR A 95 0.74 9.15 11.96
N GLY A 96 1.59 10.13 12.24
CA GLY A 96 2.93 9.94 12.77
C GLY A 96 3.13 10.71 14.07
N GLN A 97 4.35 10.69 14.62
CA GLN A 97 4.68 11.40 15.85
C GLN A 97 4.71 12.90 15.64
N THR A 98 5.26 13.36 14.52
CA THR A 98 5.32 14.76 14.12
C THR A 98 4.90 14.94 12.67
N ASP A 99 4.51 16.17 12.30
CA ASP A 99 4.16 16.52 10.91
C ASP A 99 5.36 16.35 9.97
N GLU A 100 6.57 16.59 10.48
CA GLU A 100 7.80 16.46 9.71
C GLU A 100 8.09 14.98 9.42
N ASP A 101 8.02 14.11 10.42
CA ASP A 101 8.28 12.68 10.28
C ASP A 101 7.31 12.02 9.30
N ILE A 102 6.01 12.34 9.42
CA ILE A 102 5.00 11.72 8.53
C ILE A 102 5.13 12.22 7.09
N ARG A 103 5.50 13.50 6.92
CA ARG A 103 5.73 14.07 5.59
C ARG A 103 6.95 13.46 4.93
N ASP A 104 8.07 13.37 5.66
CA ASP A 104 9.30 12.76 5.17
C ASP A 104 9.08 11.28 4.81
N TRP A 105 8.42 10.53 5.67
CA TRP A 105 8.04 9.15 5.35
C TRP A 105 7.15 9.04 4.11
N ALA A 106 6.17 9.92 3.98
CA ALA A 106 5.28 9.92 2.82
C ALA A 106 6.06 10.22 1.52
N GLU A 107 6.97 11.18 1.54
CA GLU A 107 7.75 11.59 0.36
C GLU A 107 8.84 10.55 -0.01
N THR A 108 9.50 9.96 0.97
CA THR A 108 10.64 9.06 0.75
C THR A 108 10.30 7.58 0.71
N GLY A 109 9.16 7.18 1.26
CA GLY A 109 8.71 5.78 1.35
C GLY A 109 7.40 5.53 0.59
N LEU A 110 6.31 6.13 1.04
CA LEU A 110 4.98 5.81 0.53
C LEU A 110 4.80 6.18 -0.95
N TRP A 111 5.15 7.40 -1.35
CA TRP A 111 4.99 7.85 -2.74
C TRP A 111 5.80 7.05 -3.75
N PRO A 112 7.08 6.76 -3.51
CA PRO A 112 7.85 5.86 -4.36
C PRO A 112 7.22 4.46 -4.48
N SER A 113 6.75 3.90 -3.37
CA SER A 113 6.09 2.59 -3.34
C SER A 113 4.80 2.57 -4.16
N LEU A 114 3.95 3.59 -4.03
CA LEU A 114 2.73 3.75 -4.83
C LEU A 114 3.02 3.86 -6.33
N LYS A 115 4.01 4.67 -6.69
CA LYS A 115 4.40 4.87 -8.10
C LYS A 115 4.99 3.62 -8.75
N ALA A 116 5.62 2.76 -7.98
CA ALA A 116 6.22 1.53 -8.49
C ALA A 116 5.27 0.32 -8.45
N CYS A 117 4.15 0.44 -7.76
CA CYS A 117 3.17 -0.61 -7.67
C CYS A 117 2.30 -0.63 -8.94
N GLU A 118 2.51 -1.61 -9.81
CA GLU A 118 1.87 -1.71 -11.12
C GLU A 118 0.34 -1.59 -11.07
N PRO A 119 -0.41 -2.28 -10.18
CA PRO A 119 -1.86 -2.14 -10.12
C PRO A 119 -2.34 -0.73 -9.74
N ILE A 120 -1.49 0.05 -9.05
CA ILE A 120 -1.81 1.38 -8.58
C ILE A 120 -1.45 2.47 -9.59
N GLN A 121 -0.39 2.28 -10.39
CA GLN A 121 0.10 3.28 -11.35
C GLN A 121 -1.01 3.84 -12.25
N ASN A 122 -1.89 2.97 -12.75
CA ASN A 122 -2.97 3.35 -13.65
C ASN A 122 -4.13 4.09 -12.95
N ARG A 123 -4.15 4.08 -11.63
CA ARG A 123 -5.17 4.75 -10.81
C ARG A 123 -4.69 6.08 -10.24
N LEU A 124 -3.39 6.34 -10.28
CA LEU A 124 -2.83 7.60 -9.82
C LEU A 124 -3.15 8.74 -10.78
N PRO A 125 -3.55 9.92 -10.28
CA PRO A 125 -3.80 11.07 -11.13
C PRO A 125 -2.50 11.50 -11.84
N THR A 126 -2.57 11.69 -13.15
CA THR A 126 -1.42 12.08 -13.98
C THR A 126 -1.15 13.60 -13.95
N ALA A 127 -2.13 14.40 -13.58
CA ALA A 127 -2.01 15.85 -13.57
C ALA A 127 -1.41 16.36 -12.25
N ARG A 128 -0.30 17.08 -12.33
CA ARG A 128 0.40 17.70 -11.19
C ARG A 128 -0.49 18.57 -10.29
N GLY A 129 -1.58 19.14 -10.81
CA GLY A 129 -2.51 19.99 -10.05
C GLY A 129 -3.55 19.23 -9.22
N GLN A 130 -3.68 17.92 -9.37
CA GLN A 130 -4.63 17.10 -8.60
C GLN A 130 -4.06 16.60 -7.26
N TRP A 131 -2.75 16.76 -7.06
CA TRP A 131 -2.09 16.45 -5.81
C TRP A 131 -2.12 17.70 -4.90
N ARG A 132 -3.07 17.78 -4.00
CA ARG A 132 -2.96 18.77 -2.92
C ARG A 132 -1.89 18.30 -1.95
N LYS A 133 -0.76 19.02 -1.89
CA LYS A 133 0.12 18.96 -0.73
C LYS A 133 -0.69 19.54 0.44
N MET A 134 -1.01 18.71 1.41
CA MET A 134 -1.48 19.20 2.70
C MET A 134 -0.31 19.78 3.47
#